data_babacc62d0f1905b2e41e19d95909174
#
_entry.id   babacc62d0f1905b2e41e19d95909174
#
_cell.length_a   1.000
_cell.length_b   1.000
_cell.length_c   1.000
_cell.angle_alpha   90.00
_cell.angle_beta   90.00
_cell.angle_gamma   90.00
#
_symmetry.space_group_name_H-M   'P 1'
#
loop_
_entity.id
_entity.type
_entity.pdbx_description
1 polymer ?
#
loop_
_entity_poly.entity_id
_entity_poly.type
_entity_poly.pdbx_seq_one_letter_code
_entity_poly.pdbx_strand_id
1 'polypeptide(L)'
;QDICDDDFIYLMICNCLNAHHSVLRGEFKDPGFDGVYPLPDNYDLTFTDDREKQNALSSKEEYQDILDFIEENHLLIPLSRQDLPDTEAMSNAEKMLFVRMMQSCLVDADYSSTALFEDPEYAKAVEDRSLDADVLLKQLSDYHEKLVQSTDQMNEMNRLRNKVYHDASEAGHRSIQLYTLTAPTGTAKTLAMIQFALTHARTHGLRRIFIVLPYLSITTQNTEVYRKIFGNEVVLEDDSMTEYPDEVRAYADRWNSPIIVTTSVKFFETLQAARASDLRRLHEITNSIVIFDEAQTLDAEFTDITIKTMAALPTQYRT
;
A
#
# COMPACT_ATOMS: atom_id res chain seq x y z
N GLN A 1 23.92 0.26 -15.73
CA GLN A 1 23.83 -0.95 -16.59
C GLN A 1 24.37 -2.18 -15.86
N ASP A 2 25.41 -2.07 -15.05
CA ASP A 2 25.99 -3.20 -14.30
C ASP A 2 25.06 -3.75 -13.19
N ILE A 3 23.96 -3.08 -12.88
CA ILE A 3 23.01 -3.44 -11.83
C ILE A 3 21.83 -4.24 -12.37
N CYS A 4 21.49 -4.14 -13.66
CA CYS A 4 20.28 -4.73 -14.20
C CYS A 4 20.44 -5.16 -15.68
N ASP A 5 20.59 -6.47 -15.90
CA ASP A 5 20.57 -7.09 -17.24
C ASP A 5 19.12 -7.33 -17.75
N ASP A 6 18.10 -7.01 -16.94
CA ASP A 6 16.69 -7.15 -17.31
C ASP A 6 16.19 -5.84 -17.90
N ASP A 7 15.95 -5.83 -19.20
CA ASP A 7 15.48 -4.63 -19.93
C ASP A 7 14.20 -4.04 -19.33
N PHE A 8 13.31 -4.87 -18.82
CA PHE A 8 12.06 -4.40 -18.19
C PHE A 8 12.33 -3.64 -16.90
N ILE A 9 13.18 -4.18 -16.01
CA ILE A 9 13.51 -3.54 -14.73
C ILE A 9 14.26 -2.23 -14.99
N TYR A 10 15.19 -2.21 -15.93
CA TYR A 10 15.88 -0.98 -16.31
C TYR A 10 14.93 0.10 -16.80
N LEU A 11 14.05 -0.22 -17.75
CA LEU A 11 13.03 0.70 -18.28
C LEU A 11 12.07 1.17 -17.17
N MET A 12 11.69 0.29 -16.27
CA MET A 12 10.87 0.61 -15.10
C MET A 12 11.55 1.63 -14.21
N ILE A 13 12.82 1.42 -13.83
CA ILE A 13 13.59 2.37 -13.01
C ILE A 13 13.65 3.73 -13.68
N CYS A 14 13.99 3.78 -14.97
CA CYS A 14 14.02 5.03 -15.74
C CYS A 14 12.67 5.73 -15.77
N ASN A 15 11.58 4.99 -15.96
CA ASN A 15 10.23 5.55 -15.96
C ASN A 15 9.83 6.08 -14.58
N CYS A 16 10.15 5.37 -13.51
CA CYS A 16 9.90 5.82 -12.15
C CYS A 16 10.69 7.09 -11.82
N LEU A 17 11.99 7.15 -12.15
CA LEU A 17 12.82 8.33 -11.94
C LEU A 17 12.33 9.55 -12.74
N ASN A 18 11.84 9.36 -13.96
CA ASN A 18 11.28 10.44 -14.76
C ASN A 18 9.90 10.92 -14.29
N ALA A 19 9.16 10.06 -13.60
CA ALA A 19 7.77 10.32 -13.22
C ALA A 19 7.57 10.70 -11.75
N HIS A 20 8.62 10.71 -10.90
CA HIS A 20 8.45 10.89 -9.46
C HIS A 20 7.84 12.24 -9.06
N HIS A 21 8.05 13.29 -9.86
CA HIS A 21 7.39 14.59 -9.68
C HIS A 21 6.17 14.81 -10.59
N SER A 22 5.70 13.81 -11.32
CA SER A 22 4.66 14.00 -12.33
C SER A 22 3.64 12.86 -12.39
N VAL A 23 3.48 12.24 -13.55
CA VAL A 23 2.53 11.16 -13.80
C VAL A 23 3.25 9.97 -14.39
N LEU A 24 3.09 8.80 -13.76
CA LEU A 24 3.56 7.53 -14.29
C LEU A 24 2.81 7.22 -15.59
N ARG A 25 3.56 7.01 -16.69
CA ARG A 25 2.98 6.71 -18.00
C ARG A 25 2.69 5.21 -18.09
N GLY A 26 1.51 4.87 -18.62
CA GLY A 26 1.08 3.48 -18.76
C GLY A 26 1.76 2.72 -19.89
N GLU A 27 2.47 3.43 -20.79
CA GLU A 27 3.26 2.84 -21.85
C GLU A 27 4.74 3.05 -21.54
N PHE A 28 5.51 1.98 -21.57
CA PHE A 28 6.98 2.03 -21.51
C PHE A 28 7.53 2.50 -22.85
N LYS A 29 7.07 3.67 -23.30
CA LYS A 29 7.67 4.37 -24.42
C LYS A 29 8.65 5.38 -23.87
N ASP A 30 9.80 5.40 -24.46
CA ASP A 30 10.78 6.42 -24.24
C ASP A 30 10.16 7.82 -24.41
N PRO A 31 10.18 8.71 -23.40
CA PRO A 31 9.58 10.04 -23.51
C PRO A 31 10.24 10.97 -24.53
N GLY A 32 11.25 10.56 -25.23
CA GLY A 32 11.96 11.37 -26.24
C GLY A 32 12.41 10.62 -27.48
N PHE A 33 12.09 9.32 -27.59
CA PHE A 33 12.57 8.49 -28.69
C PHE A 33 11.43 7.71 -29.34
N ASP A 34 11.36 7.76 -30.67
CA ASP A 34 10.61 6.82 -31.51
C ASP A 34 11.35 5.49 -31.67
N GLY A 35 12.14 5.10 -30.70
CA GLY A 35 12.96 3.90 -30.73
C GLY A 35 13.65 3.65 -29.39
N VAL A 36 14.25 2.49 -29.26
CA VAL A 36 15.03 2.01 -28.13
C VAL A 36 15.97 3.09 -27.59
N TYR A 37 16.04 3.25 -26.25
CA TYR A 37 17.10 4.01 -25.60
C TYR A 37 18.44 3.53 -26.18
N PRO A 38 19.25 4.39 -26.79
CA PRO A 38 20.63 4.03 -27.01
C PRO A 38 21.24 3.84 -25.63
N LEU A 39 21.53 2.60 -25.28
CA LEU A 39 22.33 2.30 -24.13
C LEU A 39 23.65 3.05 -24.26
N PRO A 40 24.14 3.69 -23.21
CA PRO A 40 25.27 4.61 -23.31
C PRO A 40 26.62 3.91 -23.43
N ASP A 41 26.84 3.17 -24.51
CA ASP A 41 28.23 2.73 -24.83
C ASP A 41 29.12 3.88 -25.27
N ASN A 42 28.53 5.00 -25.68
CA ASN A 42 29.22 6.26 -25.96
C ASN A 42 28.26 7.42 -25.83
N TYR A 43 28.08 7.93 -24.61
CA TYR A 43 27.49 9.26 -24.43
C TYR A 43 28.50 10.29 -24.94
N ASP A 44 28.50 10.51 -26.23
CA ASP A 44 29.09 11.69 -26.80
C ASP A 44 28.09 12.83 -26.54
N LEU A 45 28.23 13.45 -25.37
CA LEU A 45 27.51 14.68 -25.03
C LEU A 45 28.05 15.76 -26.00
N THR A 46 27.42 15.87 -27.17
CA THR A 46 27.62 17.01 -28.05
C THR A 46 26.97 18.22 -27.43
N PHE A 47 27.73 18.92 -26.60
CA PHE A 47 27.28 20.20 -26.03
C PHE A 47 27.23 21.25 -27.13
N THR A 48 26.13 22.01 -27.16
CA THR A 48 25.92 23.05 -28.14
C THR A 48 26.69 24.32 -27.79
N ASP A 49 27.14 24.50 -26.54
CA ASP A 49 28.00 25.58 -26.10
C ASP A 49 28.93 25.24 -24.91
N ASP A 50 29.91 26.08 -24.64
CA ASP A 50 30.89 25.93 -23.55
C ASP A 50 30.27 25.98 -22.15
N ARG A 51 29.12 26.61 -21.99
CA ARG A 51 28.40 26.73 -20.71
C ARG A 51 27.69 25.45 -20.34
N GLU A 52 27.06 24.80 -21.31
CA GLU A 52 26.46 23.48 -21.14
C GLU A 52 27.52 22.43 -20.80
N LYS A 53 28.67 22.48 -21.47
CA LYS A 53 29.82 21.62 -21.19
C LYS A 53 30.39 21.86 -19.78
N GLN A 54 30.48 23.07 -19.33
CA GLN A 54 30.98 23.42 -18.00
C GLN A 54 30.00 22.99 -16.89
N ASN A 55 28.67 23.15 -17.11
CA ASN A 55 27.65 22.65 -16.21
C ASN A 55 27.67 21.13 -16.13
N ALA A 56 27.83 20.42 -17.23
CA ALA A 56 27.90 18.95 -17.24
C ALA A 56 29.18 18.41 -16.59
N LEU A 57 30.29 19.12 -16.68
CA LEU A 57 31.54 18.77 -15.98
C LEU A 57 31.42 19.01 -14.46
N SER A 58 30.80 20.12 -14.05
CA SER A 58 30.49 20.39 -12.63
C SER A 58 29.56 19.30 -12.08
N SER A 59 28.49 18.98 -12.79
CA SER A 59 27.56 17.88 -12.41
C SER A 59 28.26 16.52 -12.30
N LYS A 60 29.30 16.29 -13.06
CA LYS A 60 30.08 15.03 -13.01
C LYS A 60 30.96 14.96 -11.76
N GLU A 61 31.55 16.07 -11.33
CA GLU A 61 32.29 16.16 -10.06
C GLU A 61 31.35 15.96 -8.88
N GLU A 62 30.21 16.68 -8.85
CA GLU A 62 29.17 16.54 -7.84
C GLU A 62 28.61 15.10 -7.78
N TYR A 63 28.45 14.46 -8.92
CA TYR A 63 28.02 13.06 -9.00
C TYR A 63 29.06 12.10 -8.39
N GLN A 64 30.35 12.35 -8.60
CA GLN A 64 31.41 11.54 -7.99
C GLN A 64 31.43 11.73 -6.47
N ASP A 65 31.27 12.95 -5.97
CA ASP A 65 31.17 13.25 -4.54
C ASP A 65 29.99 12.49 -3.90
N ILE A 66 28.86 12.39 -4.61
CA ILE A 66 27.69 11.61 -4.16
C ILE A 66 28.01 10.10 -4.13
N LEU A 67 28.68 9.57 -5.14
CA LEU A 67 29.08 8.16 -5.17
C LEU A 67 30.05 7.84 -4.04
N ASP A 68 31.05 8.69 -3.83
CA ASP A 68 32.03 8.55 -2.75
C ASP A 68 31.34 8.60 -1.37
N PHE A 69 30.41 9.53 -1.19
CA PHE A 69 29.58 9.59 0.02
C PHE A 69 28.76 8.32 0.26
N ILE A 70 28.12 7.78 -0.78
CA ILE A 70 27.33 6.55 -0.73
C ILE A 70 28.23 5.37 -0.34
N GLU A 71 29.43 5.26 -0.94
CA GLU A 71 30.38 4.19 -0.68
C GLU A 71 30.96 4.30 0.76
N GLU A 72 31.41 5.47 1.17
CA GLU A 72 31.97 5.74 2.50
C GLU A 72 30.96 5.46 3.63
N ASN A 73 29.67 5.71 3.39
CA ASN A 73 28.62 5.50 4.37
C ASN A 73 27.92 4.15 4.23
N HIS A 74 28.42 3.25 3.38
CA HIS A 74 27.87 1.92 3.13
C HIS A 74 26.38 1.92 2.77
N LEU A 75 25.92 2.94 2.02
CA LEU A 75 24.54 3.12 1.64
C LEU A 75 24.15 2.28 0.41
N LEU A 76 25.12 1.71 -0.31
CA LEU A 76 24.86 0.75 -1.38
C LEU A 76 24.47 -0.60 -0.75
N ILE A 77 23.23 -0.97 -0.92
CA ILE A 77 22.80 -2.35 -0.71
C ILE A 77 23.09 -3.07 -2.03
N PRO A 78 24.07 -4.02 -2.09
CA PRO A 78 24.34 -4.76 -3.31
C PRO A 78 23.12 -5.65 -3.60
N LEU A 79 22.29 -5.24 -4.55
CA LEU A 79 21.22 -6.07 -5.09
C LEU A 79 21.88 -7.12 -6.00
N SER A 80 21.72 -8.39 -5.65
CA SER A 80 22.06 -9.47 -6.55
C SER A 80 20.91 -9.70 -7.53
N ARG A 81 21.18 -10.26 -8.71
CA ARG A 81 20.14 -10.64 -9.67
C ARG A 81 19.12 -11.61 -9.05
N GLN A 82 19.52 -12.37 -8.03
CA GLN A 82 18.64 -13.30 -7.31
C GLN A 82 17.59 -12.58 -6.43
N ASP A 83 17.84 -11.31 -6.10
CA ASP A 83 16.92 -10.49 -5.30
C ASP A 83 15.86 -9.79 -6.17
N LEU A 84 16.04 -9.81 -7.49
CA LEU A 84 15.09 -9.24 -8.45
C LEU A 84 14.01 -10.28 -8.79
N PRO A 85 12.75 -9.83 -8.96
CA PRO A 85 11.68 -10.73 -9.36
C PRO A 85 11.87 -11.25 -10.79
N ASP A 86 11.43 -12.48 -11.06
CA ASP A 86 11.35 -13.02 -12.42
C ASP A 86 10.23 -12.33 -13.20
N THR A 87 10.59 -11.28 -13.91
CA THR A 87 9.62 -10.46 -14.66
C THR A 87 9.12 -11.14 -15.93
N GLU A 88 9.80 -12.15 -16.45
CA GLU A 88 9.35 -12.91 -17.63
C GLU A 88 8.10 -13.75 -17.30
N ALA A 89 8.02 -14.26 -16.08
CA ALA A 89 6.88 -15.03 -15.61
C ALA A 89 5.64 -14.15 -15.26
N MET A 90 5.82 -12.83 -15.12
CA MET A 90 4.75 -11.91 -14.73
C MET A 90 3.78 -11.61 -15.87
N SER A 91 2.48 -11.62 -15.57
CA SER A 91 1.45 -11.05 -16.44
C SER A 91 1.58 -9.51 -16.55
N ASN A 92 0.95 -8.91 -17.55
CA ASN A 92 0.97 -7.45 -17.69
C ASN A 92 0.35 -6.72 -16.47
N ALA A 93 -0.65 -7.29 -15.83
CA ALA A 93 -1.25 -6.72 -14.62
C ALA A 93 -0.25 -6.73 -13.44
N GLU A 94 0.49 -7.83 -13.28
CA GLU A 94 1.54 -7.95 -12.26
C GLU A 94 2.70 -6.99 -12.52
N LYS A 95 3.15 -6.88 -13.76
CA LYS A 95 4.18 -5.91 -14.16
C LYS A 95 3.76 -4.48 -13.86
N MET A 96 2.52 -4.11 -14.21
CA MET A 96 1.98 -2.77 -13.95
C MET A 96 1.84 -2.50 -12.44
N LEU A 97 1.43 -3.49 -11.66
CA LEU A 97 1.38 -3.34 -10.20
C LEU A 97 2.78 -3.18 -9.62
N PHE A 98 3.75 -3.95 -10.08
CA PHE A 98 5.14 -3.87 -9.64
C PHE A 98 5.72 -2.46 -9.90
N VAL A 99 5.53 -1.92 -11.10
CA VAL A 99 5.97 -0.56 -11.44
C VAL A 99 5.34 0.48 -10.51
N ARG A 100 4.03 0.38 -10.25
CA ARG A 100 3.35 1.30 -9.33
C ARG A 100 3.84 1.18 -7.89
N MET A 101 4.11 -0.03 -7.41
CA MET A 101 4.68 -0.26 -6.07
C MET A 101 6.06 0.38 -5.95
N MET A 102 6.93 0.19 -6.93
CA MET A 102 8.26 0.83 -6.96
C MET A 102 8.16 2.35 -6.99
N GLN A 103 7.29 2.89 -7.85
CA GLN A 103 7.03 4.33 -7.93
C GLN A 103 6.47 4.86 -6.60
N SER A 104 5.59 4.12 -5.96
CA SER A 104 5.03 4.47 -4.65
C SER A 104 6.12 4.62 -3.59
N CYS A 105 7.03 3.66 -3.50
CA CYS A 105 8.16 3.72 -2.58
C CYS A 105 9.07 4.93 -2.86
N LEU A 106 9.38 5.17 -4.12
CA LEU A 106 10.23 6.31 -4.52
C LEU A 106 9.58 7.64 -4.17
N VAL A 107 8.31 7.82 -4.53
CA VAL A 107 7.57 9.05 -4.24
C VAL A 107 7.44 9.29 -2.74
N ASP A 108 7.10 8.25 -1.96
CA ASP A 108 6.99 8.44 -0.52
C ASP A 108 8.33 8.76 0.13
N ALA A 109 9.42 8.15 -0.32
CA ALA A 109 10.76 8.46 0.15
C ALA A 109 11.15 9.92 -0.14
N ASP A 110 10.88 10.41 -1.36
CA ASP A 110 11.17 11.77 -1.79
C ASP A 110 10.37 12.81 -1.00
N TYR A 111 9.05 12.64 -0.92
CA TYR A 111 8.18 13.54 -0.14
C TYR A 111 8.52 13.53 1.36
N SER A 112 8.81 12.36 1.92
CA SER A 112 9.15 12.24 3.33
C SER A 112 10.52 12.85 3.64
N SER A 113 11.51 12.68 2.76
CA SER A 113 12.84 13.29 2.89
C SER A 113 12.76 14.81 2.85
N THR A 114 12.00 15.35 1.90
CA THR A 114 11.77 16.80 1.78
C THR A 114 11.08 17.36 3.02
N ALA A 115 10.00 16.72 3.47
CA ALA A 115 9.27 17.15 4.65
C ALA A 115 10.12 17.08 5.93
N LEU A 116 10.96 16.06 6.10
CA LEU A 116 11.89 15.94 7.22
C LEU A 116 12.97 17.02 7.21
N PHE A 117 13.42 17.43 6.03
CA PHE A 117 14.38 18.52 5.88
C PHE A 117 13.77 19.88 6.26
N GLU A 118 12.52 20.12 5.90
CA GLU A 118 11.78 21.36 6.20
C GLU A 118 11.34 21.42 7.67
N ASP A 119 10.87 20.30 8.22
CA ASP A 119 10.37 20.17 9.60
C ASP A 119 10.84 18.88 10.26
N PRO A 120 11.88 18.93 11.14
CA PRO A 120 12.35 17.75 11.86
C PRO A 120 11.29 17.07 12.76
N GLU A 121 10.26 17.79 13.21
CA GLU A 121 9.15 17.19 13.98
C GLU A 121 8.28 16.25 13.13
N TYR A 122 8.36 16.38 11.81
CA TYR A 122 7.73 15.45 10.88
C TYR A 122 8.22 14.00 11.04
N ALA A 123 9.40 13.79 11.64
CA ALA A 123 9.92 12.46 11.95
C ALA A 123 8.90 11.60 12.73
N LYS A 124 8.14 12.20 13.65
CA LYS A 124 7.09 11.51 14.41
C LYS A 124 5.90 11.08 13.54
N ALA A 125 5.62 11.81 12.47
CA ALA A 125 4.53 11.50 11.55
C ALA A 125 4.89 10.38 10.56
N VAL A 126 6.19 10.19 10.28
CA VAL A 126 6.68 9.12 9.42
C VAL A 126 7.07 7.85 10.19
N GLU A 127 7.04 7.89 11.52
CA GLU A 127 7.23 6.71 12.34
C GLU A 127 6.22 5.61 11.98
N ASP A 128 6.68 4.38 11.86
CA ASP A 128 5.83 3.26 11.45
C ASP A 128 4.78 2.94 12.52
N ARG A 129 3.51 3.04 12.13
CA ARG A 129 2.33 2.73 12.95
C ARG A 129 1.79 1.35 12.60
N SER A 130 2.62 0.34 12.73
CA SER A 130 2.21 -1.04 12.47
C SER A 130 1.19 -1.54 13.49
N LEU A 131 0.41 -2.53 13.05
CA LEU A 131 -0.61 -3.20 13.83
C LEU A 131 0.00 -4.01 14.99
N ASP A 132 -0.41 -3.74 16.21
CA ASP A 132 -0.23 -4.66 17.35
C ASP A 132 -1.45 -5.59 17.46
N ALA A 133 -1.37 -6.72 16.77
CA ALA A 133 -2.49 -7.63 16.69
C ALA A 133 -2.88 -8.25 18.04
N ASP A 134 -1.95 -8.46 18.98
CA ASP A 134 -2.25 -9.03 20.28
C ASP A 134 -3.03 -8.04 21.16
N VAL A 135 -2.63 -6.77 21.15
CA VAL A 135 -3.34 -5.70 21.85
C VAL A 135 -4.76 -5.54 21.31
N LEU A 136 -4.91 -5.47 19.97
CA LEU A 136 -6.21 -5.26 19.35
C LEU A 136 -7.13 -6.48 19.47
N LEU A 137 -6.61 -7.70 19.42
CA LEU A 137 -7.38 -8.91 19.69
C LEU A 137 -7.92 -8.93 21.12
N LYS A 138 -7.13 -8.48 22.09
CA LYS A 138 -7.59 -8.37 23.47
C LYS A 138 -8.72 -7.35 23.61
N GLN A 139 -8.58 -6.16 23.02
CA GLN A 139 -9.62 -5.14 23.03
C GLN A 139 -10.92 -5.64 22.39
N LEU A 140 -10.80 -6.34 21.25
CA LEU A 140 -11.96 -6.93 20.56
C LEU A 140 -12.62 -8.03 21.39
N SER A 141 -11.84 -8.90 22.05
CA SER A 141 -12.38 -9.94 22.94
C SER A 141 -13.15 -9.33 24.10
N ASP A 142 -12.56 -8.34 24.78
CA ASP A 142 -13.21 -7.63 25.89
C ASP A 142 -14.53 -6.95 25.46
N TYR A 143 -14.56 -6.39 24.25
CA TYR A 143 -15.78 -5.81 23.67
C TYR A 143 -16.82 -6.89 23.34
N HIS A 144 -16.42 -7.98 22.70
CA HIS A 144 -17.29 -9.09 22.36
C HIS A 144 -17.88 -9.77 23.60
N GLU A 145 -17.10 -10.00 24.65
CA GLU A 145 -17.57 -10.56 25.91
C GLU A 145 -18.65 -9.69 26.56
N LYS A 146 -18.46 -8.36 26.58
CA LYS A 146 -19.49 -7.42 27.09
C LYS A 146 -20.79 -7.51 26.28
N LEU A 147 -20.70 -7.64 24.94
CA LEU A 147 -21.86 -7.84 24.09
C LEU A 147 -22.58 -9.14 24.42
N VAL A 148 -21.83 -10.24 24.55
CA VAL A 148 -22.38 -11.56 24.89
C VAL A 148 -23.09 -11.54 26.24
N GLN A 149 -22.49 -10.92 27.26
CA GLN A 149 -23.09 -10.79 28.60
C GLN A 149 -24.36 -9.92 28.61
N SER A 150 -24.44 -8.93 27.70
CA SER A 150 -25.60 -8.02 27.61
C SER A 150 -26.75 -8.58 26.78
N THR A 151 -26.59 -9.74 26.14
CA THR A 151 -27.56 -10.31 25.21
C THR A 151 -28.13 -11.65 25.69
N ASP A 152 -29.37 -11.95 25.32
CA ASP A 152 -29.98 -13.24 25.60
C ASP A 152 -29.31 -14.35 24.77
N GLN A 153 -28.58 -15.23 25.45
CA GLN A 153 -27.86 -16.36 24.83
C GLN A 153 -28.79 -17.49 24.38
N MET A 154 -30.05 -17.51 24.80
CA MET A 154 -31.03 -18.47 24.32
C MET A 154 -31.59 -18.08 22.95
N ASN A 155 -31.41 -16.82 22.54
CA ASN A 155 -31.82 -16.34 21.23
C ASN A 155 -30.96 -16.99 20.13
N GLU A 156 -31.60 -17.60 19.13
CA GLU A 156 -30.95 -18.29 18.01
C GLU A 156 -30.02 -17.37 17.21
N MET A 157 -30.42 -16.11 17.01
CA MET A 157 -29.59 -15.13 16.30
C MET A 157 -28.30 -14.82 17.08
N ASN A 158 -28.34 -14.73 18.39
CA ASN A 158 -27.14 -14.48 19.20
C ASN A 158 -26.20 -15.70 19.21
N ARG A 159 -26.76 -16.92 19.20
CA ARG A 159 -25.95 -18.14 19.01
C ARG A 159 -25.26 -18.16 17.64
N LEU A 160 -25.97 -17.76 16.58
CA LEU A 160 -25.41 -17.66 15.24
C LEU A 160 -24.31 -16.61 15.16
N ARG A 161 -24.48 -15.43 15.77
CA ARG A 161 -23.46 -14.39 15.88
C ARG A 161 -22.18 -14.89 16.52
N ASN A 162 -22.30 -15.55 17.65
CA ASN A 162 -21.16 -16.13 18.35
C ASN A 162 -20.47 -17.20 17.50
N LYS A 163 -21.25 -18.06 16.82
CA LYS A 163 -20.70 -19.08 15.93
C LYS A 163 -19.90 -18.46 14.79
N VAL A 164 -20.45 -17.46 14.09
CA VAL A 164 -19.77 -16.79 12.97
C VAL A 164 -18.48 -16.10 13.45
N TYR A 165 -18.49 -15.49 14.63
CA TYR A 165 -17.32 -14.88 15.24
C TYR A 165 -16.21 -15.91 15.51
N HIS A 166 -16.53 -17.06 16.09
CA HIS A 166 -15.55 -18.12 16.37
C HIS A 166 -15.05 -18.80 15.09
N ASP A 167 -15.94 -19.11 14.14
CA ASP A 167 -15.55 -19.69 12.84
C ASP A 167 -14.59 -18.75 12.09
N ALA A 168 -14.79 -17.44 12.17
CA ALA A 168 -13.89 -16.42 11.61
C ALA A 168 -12.53 -16.41 12.29
N SER A 169 -12.48 -16.54 13.62
CA SER A 169 -11.24 -16.65 14.38
C SER A 169 -10.43 -17.90 13.96
N GLU A 170 -11.09 -19.06 13.85
CA GLU A 170 -10.43 -20.30 13.41
C GLU A 170 -9.90 -20.18 11.97
N ALA A 171 -10.68 -19.53 11.09
CA ALA A 171 -10.27 -19.32 9.71
C ALA A 171 -9.05 -18.40 9.59
N GLY A 172 -8.84 -17.48 10.53
CA GLY A 172 -7.69 -16.58 10.57
C GLY A 172 -6.33 -17.27 10.66
N HIS A 173 -6.26 -18.52 11.09
CA HIS A 173 -5.03 -19.31 11.15
C HIS A 173 -4.62 -19.97 9.83
N ARG A 174 -5.45 -19.87 8.79
CA ARG A 174 -5.16 -20.44 7.48
C ARG A 174 -4.12 -19.62 6.72
N SER A 175 -3.59 -20.19 5.61
CA SER A 175 -2.59 -19.54 4.76
C SER A 175 -3.10 -18.24 4.14
N ILE A 176 -2.16 -17.34 3.75
CA ILE A 176 -2.49 -16.13 3.01
C ILE A 176 -3.06 -16.50 1.64
N GLN A 177 -4.27 -16.04 1.37
CA GLN A 177 -5.00 -16.23 0.11
C GLN A 177 -6.30 -15.41 0.10
N LEU A 178 -7.07 -15.50 -0.98
CA LEU A 178 -8.41 -14.93 -1.05
C LEU A 178 -9.40 -15.75 -0.23
N TYR A 179 -10.18 -15.08 0.62
CA TYR A 179 -11.25 -15.68 1.42
C TYR A 179 -12.59 -15.04 1.10
N THR A 180 -13.67 -15.79 1.27
CA THR A 180 -15.03 -15.27 1.20
C THR A 180 -15.78 -15.58 2.48
N LEU A 181 -16.50 -14.58 3.02
CA LEU A 181 -17.41 -14.73 4.16
C LEU A 181 -18.85 -14.52 3.68
N THR A 182 -19.64 -15.58 3.72
CA THR A 182 -21.08 -15.52 3.45
C THR A 182 -21.84 -15.82 4.72
N ALA A 183 -22.62 -14.86 5.18
CA ALA A 183 -23.46 -15.02 6.38
C ALA A 183 -24.75 -14.20 6.24
N PRO A 184 -25.87 -14.62 6.86
CA PRO A 184 -27.12 -13.87 6.83
C PRO A 184 -26.98 -12.44 7.36
N THR A 185 -27.90 -11.56 7.00
CA THR A 185 -27.97 -10.20 7.57
C THR A 185 -28.21 -10.27 9.07
N GLY A 186 -27.62 -9.34 9.81
CA GLY A 186 -27.76 -9.27 11.27
C GLY A 186 -26.88 -10.25 12.07
N THR A 187 -26.02 -11.03 11.43
CA THR A 187 -25.08 -11.95 12.10
C THR A 187 -23.80 -11.31 12.62
N ALA A 188 -23.74 -9.97 12.70
CA ALA A 188 -22.55 -9.22 13.12
C ALA A 188 -21.29 -9.50 12.26
N LYS A 189 -21.44 -9.57 10.95
CA LYS A 189 -20.35 -9.79 9.98
C LYS A 189 -19.15 -8.87 10.23
N THR A 190 -19.40 -7.60 10.52
CA THR A 190 -18.36 -6.60 10.81
C THR A 190 -17.41 -7.05 11.93
N LEU A 191 -17.94 -7.60 13.04
CA LEU A 191 -17.10 -8.13 14.13
C LEU A 191 -16.39 -9.43 13.75
N ALA A 192 -17.03 -10.28 12.98
CA ALA A 192 -16.41 -11.51 12.50
C ALA A 192 -15.27 -11.23 11.52
N MET A 193 -15.43 -10.26 10.61
CA MET A 193 -14.40 -9.88 9.65
C MET A 193 -13.17 -9.31 10.34
N ILE A 194 -13.35 -8.41 11.30
CA ILE A 194 -12.21 -7.83 12.04
C ILE A 194 -11.55 -8.89 12.96
N GLN A 195 -12.31 -9.83 13.52
CA GLN A 195 -11.77 -10.96 14.29
C GLN A 195 -10.89 -11.86 13.41
N PHE A 196 -11.38 -12.21 12.21
CA PHE A 196 -10.59 -12.92 11.21
C PHE A 196 -9.30 -12.18 10.90
N ALA A 197 -9.41 -10.89 10.57
CA ALA A 197 -8.28 -10.07 10.14
C ALA A 197 -7.20 -9.97 11.23
N LEU A 198 -7.58 -9.67 12.46
CA LEU A 198 -6.63 -9.58 13.56
C LEU A 198 -5.96 -10.92 13.88
N THR A 199 -6.71 -12.04 13.83
CA THR A 199 -6.14 -13.38 14.01
C THR A 199 -5.18 -13.71 12.87
N HIS A 200 -5.54 -13.38 11.64
CA HIS A 200 -4.72 -13.61 10.45
C HIS A 200 -3.44 -12.75 10.49
N ALA A 201 -3.57 -11.47 10.87
CA ALA A 201 -2.44 -10.58 11.05
C ALA A 201 -1.45 -11.08 12.08
N ARG A 202 -1.93 -11.54 13.24
CA ARG A 202 -1.10 -12.15 14.28
C ARG A 202 -0.39 -13.41 13.79
N THR A 203 -1.10 -14.27 13.07
CA THR A 203 -0.57 -15.55 12.59
C THR A 203 0.54 -15.36 11.56
N HIS A 204 0.43 -14.34 10.71
CA HIS A 204 1.31 -14.13 9.57
C HIS A 204 2.22 -12.90 9.71
N GLY A 205 2.13 -12.14 10.80
CA GLY A 205 2.92 -10.94 11.02
C GLY A 205 2.57 -9.81 10.04
N LEU A 206 1.27 -9.65 9.72
CA LEU A 206 0.82 -8.61 8.80
C LEU A 206 0.70 -7.26 9.53
N ARG A 207 0.95 -6.18 8.80
CA ARG A 207 1.19 -4.85 9.41
C ARG A 207 -0.05 -3.95 9.48
N ARG A 208 -1.04 -4.15 8.59
CA ARG A 208 -2.21 -3.27 8.45
C ARG A 208 -3.46 -4.05 8.08
N ILE A 209 -4.61 -3.44 8.36
CA ILE A 209 -5.92 -3.93 7.93
C ILE A 209 -6.62 -2.81 7.17
N PHE A 210 -6.95 -3.07 5.91
CA PHE A 210 -7.81 -2.19 5.09
C PHE A 210 -9.23 -2.71 5.10
N ILE A 211 -10.18 -1.85 5.41
CA ILE A 211 -11.61 -2.13 5.36
C ILE A 211 -12.21 -1.26 4.27
N VAL A 212 -12.56 -1.88 3.17
CA VAL A 212 -13.01 -1.23 1.94
C VAL A 212 -14.54 -1.36 1.85
N LEU A 213 -15.22 -0.23 1.84
CA LEU A 213 -16.67 -0.13 1.89
C LEU A 213 -17.22 0.53 0.62
N PRO A 214 -18.45 0.18 0.17
CA PRO A 214 -18.95 0.70 -1.10
C PRO A 214 -19.42 2.16 -1.05
N TYR A 215 -19.84 2.66 0.13
CA TYR A 215 -20.50 3.96 0.25
C TYR A 215 -20.00 4.75 1.45
N LEU A 216 -19.86 6.07 1.30
CA LEU A 216 -19.44 7.03 2.33
C LEU A 216 -20.25 6.93 3.63
N SER A 217 -21.59 6.84 3.54
CA SER A 217 -22.45 6.78 4.74
C SER A 217 -22.20 5.55 5.60
N ILE A 218 -21.83 4.43 4.97
CA ILE A 218 -21.51 3.19 5.69
C ILE A 218 -20.08 3.26 6.24
N THR A 219 -19.18 3.97 5.56
CA THR A 219 -17.78 4.16 5.98
C THR A 219 -17.75 4.82 7.36
N THR A 220 -18.40 5.97 7.52
CA THR A 220 -18.43 6.70 8.78
C THR A 220 -19.06 5.86 9.93
N GLN A 221 -20.18 5.17 9.67
CA GLN A 221 -20.80 4.31 10.67
C GLN A 221 -19.88 3.17 11.14
N ASN A 222 -19.22 2.49 10.20
CA ASN A 222 -18.30 1.39 10.55
C ASN A 222 -17.05 1.92 11.24
N THR A 223 -16.54 3.07 10.81
CA THR A 223 -15.39 3.73 11.45
C THR A 223 -15.68 4.05 12.92
N GLU A 224 -16.86 4.56 13.23
CA GLU A 224 -17.27 4.81 14.62
C GLU A 224 -17.28 3.55 15.48
N VAL A 225 -17.74 2.42 14.94
CA VAL A 225 -17.70 1.12 15.63
C VAL A 225 -16.26 0.70 15.91
N TYR A 226 -15.37 0.77 14.92
CA TYR A 226 -13.96 0.41 15.11
C TYR A 226 -13.26 1.36 16.07
N ARG A 227 -13.50 2.68 15.98
CA ARG A 227 -12.93 3.66 16.92
C ARG A 227 -13.40 3.44 18.35
N LYS A 228 -14.64 3.02 18.54
CA LYS A 228 -15.16 2.65 19.87
C LYS A 228 -14.46 1.44 20.47
N ILE A 229 -14.01 0.49 19.64
CA ILE A 229 -13.35 -0.73 20.08
C ILE A 229 -11.84 -0.47 20.31
N PHE A 230 -11.18 0.19 19.36
CA PHE A 230 -9.73 0.26 19.27
C PHE A 230 -9.14 1.63 19.61
N GLY A 231 -9.96 2.69 19.59
CA GLY A 231 -9.50 4.07 19.76
C GLY A 231 -9.29 4.82 18.45
N ASN A 232 -9.30 6.15 18.53
CA ASN A 232 -9.18 7.04 17.38
C ASN A 232 -7.78 6.99 16.73
N GLU A 233 -6.76 6.68 17.53
CA GLU A 233 -5.35 6.68 17.09
C GLU A 233 -5.00 5.46 16.23
N VAL A 234 -5.82 4.41 16.32
CA VAL A 234 -5.61 3.14 15.60
C VAL A 234 -6.38 3.12 14.28
N VAL A 235 -7.50 3.86 14.19
CA VAL A 235 -8.45 3.79 13.08
C VAL A 235 -8.45 5.09 12.29
N LEU A 236 -7.87 5.01 11.09
CA LEU A 236 -7.91 6.07 10.09
C LEU A 236 -9.12 5.87 9.17
N GLU A 237 -9.96 6.90 9.03
CA GLU A 237 -10.97 6.97 7.97
C GLU A 237 -10.39 7.80 6.82
N ASP A 238 -10.30 7.24 5.63
CA ASP A 238 -9.81 7.95 4.45
C ASP A 238 -10.76 7.75 3.26
N ASP A 239 -11.56 8.76 3.01
CA ASP A 239 -12.46 8.83 1.87
C ASP A 239 -12.33 10.18 1.12
N SER A 240 -13.15 10.38 0.09
CA SER A 240 -13.08 11.59 -0.73
C SER A 240 -13.59 12.85 -0.05
N MET A 241 -14.27 12.74 1.10
CA MET A 241 -14.87 13.86 1.85
C MET A 241 -14.13 14.16 3.16
N THR A 242 -13.21 13.30 3.56
CA THR A 242 -12.49 13.44 4.83
C THR A 242 -11.46 14.56 4.73
N GLU A 243 -11.61 15.58 5.60
CA GLU A 243 -10.61 16.62 5.82
C GLU A 243 -9.81 16.30 7.08
N TYR A 244 -8.49 16.33 6.98
CA TYR A 244 -7.60 16.05 8.11
C TYR A 244 -7.03 17.34 8.70
N PRO A 245 -6.93 17.43 10.04
CA PRO A 245 -6.00 18.36 10.68
C PRO A 245 -4.57 18.10 10.18
N ASP A 246 -3.73 19.14 10.16
CA ASP A 246 -2.36 19.02 9.63
C ASP A 246 -1.54 17.91 10.33
N GLU A 247 -1.76 17.73 11.63
CA GLU A 247 -1.10 16.67 12.44
C GLU A 247 -1.47 15.24 11.97
N VAL A 248 -2.68 15.08 11.46
CA VAL A 248 -3.20 13.78 10.96
C VAL A 248 -2.82 13.57 9.50
N ARG A 249 -2.82 14.64 8.71
CA ARG A 249 -2.57 14.60 7.26
C ARG A 249 -1.26 13.90 6.91
N ALA A 250 -0.21 14.16 7.66
CA ALA A 250 1.11 13.61 7.40
C ALA A 250 1.14 12.06 7.37
N TYR A 251 0.36 11.39 8.23
CA TYR A 251 0.25 9.93 8.20
C TYR A 251 -0.96 9.44 7.41
N ALA A 252 -2.02 10.24 7.27
CA ALA A 252 -3.20 9.89 6.49
C ALA A 252 -2.90 9.79 4.99
N ASP A 253 -2.15 10.76 4.46
CA ASP A 253 -1.74 10.79 3.05
C ASP A 253 -0.89 9.57 2.65
N ARG A 254 -0.29 8.89 3.63
CA ARG A 254 0.51 7.68 3.46
C ARG A 254 -0.20 6.39 3.83
N TRP A 255 -1.42 6.44 4.35
CA TRP A 255 -2.09 5.29 4.97
C TRP A 255 -1.28 4.63 6.10
N ASN A 256 -0.49 5.43 6.82
CA ASN A 256 0.32 4.96 7.94
C ASN A 256 -0.50 4.84 9.22
N SER A 257 -1.43 3.89 9.26
CA SER A 257 -2.27 3.58 10.41
C SER A 257 -2.53 2.07 10.49
N PRO A 258 -2.70 1.48 11.68
CA PRO A 258 -2.97 0.06 11.84
C PRO A 258 -4.24 -0.43 11.14
N ILE A 259 -5.32 0.35 11.20
CA ILE A 259 -6.60 0.04 10.55
C ILE A 259 -7.00 1.25 9.69
N ILE A 260 -7.20 1.01 8.40
CA ILE A 260 -7.66 2.01 7.45
C ILE A 260 -9.07 1.62 6.99
N VAL A 261 -10.04 2.52 7.18
CA VAL A 261 -11.40 2.38 6.67
C VAL A 261 -11.55 3.35 5.50
N THR A 262 -11.82 2.82 4.32
CA THR A 262 -11.86 3.61 3.09
C THR A 262 -13.00 3.16 2.17
N THR A 263 -13.25 3.93 1.12
CA THR A 263 -14.24 3.55 0.10
C THR A 263 -13.60 2.71 -1.01
N SER A 264 -14.42 1.88 -1.69
CA SER A 264 -13.97 1.13 -2.86
C SER A 264 -13.42 2.03 -3.96
N VAL A 265 -14.03 3.19 -4.16
CA VAL A 265 -13.56 4.19 -5.13
C VAL A 265 -12.14 4.63 -4.79
N LYS A 266 -11.92 5.12 -3.57
CA LYS A 266 -10.60 5.60 -3.11
C LYS A 266 -9.54 4.50 -3.17
N PHE A 267 -9.89 3.28 -2.75
CA PHE A 267 -8.98 2.14 -2.78
C PHE A 267 -8.56 1.79 -4.21
N PHE A 268 -9.51 1.69 -5.15
CA PHE A 268 -9.20 1.37 -6.53
C PHE A 268 -8.53 2.51 -7.28
N GLU A 269 -8.88 3.77 -6.99
CA GLU A 269 -8.15 4.93 -7.48
C GLU A 269 -6.68 4.88 -7.05
N THR A 270 -6.39 4.54 -5.80
CA THR A 270 -5.01 4.37 -5.32
C THR A 270 -4.31 3.20 -6.03
N LEU A 271 -4.99 2.06 -6.16
CA LEU A 271 -4.45 0.87 -6.82
C LEU A 271 -4.13 1.12 -8.31
N GLN A 272 -4.88 1.99 -8.97
CA GLN A 272 -4.73 2.36 -10.37
C GLN A 272 -4.08 3.72 -10.59
N ALA A 273 -3.61 4.36 -9.50
CA ALA A 273 -3.03 5.70 -9.56
C ALA A 273 -1.85 5.78 -10.52
N ALA A 274 -1.69 6.95 -11.11
CA ALA A 274 -0.55 7.29 -11.97
C ALA A 274 0.12 8.60 -11.54
N ARG A 275 -0.57 9.45 -10.76
CA ARG A 275 0.00 10.69 -10.21
C ARG A 275 0.80 10.38 -8.96
N ALA A 276 1.92 11.05 -8.78
CA ALA A 276 2.81 10.87 -7.64
C ALA A 276 2.07 10.99 -6.29
N SER A 277 1.28 12.05 -6.09
CA SER A 277 0.51 12.26 -4.85
C SER A 277 -0.43 11.11 -4.48
N ASP A 278 -1.07 10.51 -5.49
CA ASP A 278 -2.05 9.44 -5.28
C ASP A 278 -1.37 8.08 -5.09
N LEU A 279 -0.20 7.90 -5.75
CA LEU A 279 0.63 6.71 -5.62
C LEU A 279 1.33 6.59 -4.28
N ARG A 280 1.61 7.70 -3.59
CA ARG A 280 2.41 7.77 -2.37
C ARG A 280 2.07 6.70 -1.33
N ARG A 281 0.81 6.33 -1.23
CA ARG A 281 0.26 5.40 -0.22
C ARG A 281 0.16 3.95 -0.67
N LEU A 282 0.36 3.65 -1.97
CA LEU A 282 0.06 2.34 -2.53
C LEU A 282 0.90 1.22 -1.92
N HIS A 283 2.18 1.47 -1.66
CA HIS A 283 3.09 0.47 -1.09
C HIS A 283 2.67 -0.01 0.32
N GLU A 284 1.85 0.76 1.04
CA GLU A 284 1.35 0.38 2.36
C GLU A 284 0.31 -0.75 2.33
N ILE A 285 -0.22 -1.09 1.13
CA ILE A 285 -1.07 -2.28 0.95
C ILE A 285 -0.26 -3.57 1.10
N THR A 286 1.07 -3.52 0.90
CA THR A 286 1.91 -4.71 1.06
C THR A 286 1.91 -5.21 2.50
N ASN A 287 1.96 -6.53 2.65
CA ASN A 287 2.00 -7.18 3.97
C ASN A 287 0.81 -6.76 4.86
N SER A 288 -0.38 -6.71 4.27
CA SER A 288 -1.61 -6.26 4.91
C SER A 288 -2.77 -7.24 4.70
N ILE A 289 -3.94 -6.92 5.24
CA ILE A 289 -5.21 -7.59 4.97
C ILE A 289 -6.14 -6.57 4.34
N VAL A 290 -6.78 -6.94 3.24
CA VAL A 290 -7.79 -6.12 2.59
C VAL A 290 -9.15 -6.82 2.68
N ILE A 291 -10.10 -6.19 3.34
CA ILE A 291 -11.47 -6.65 3.50
C ILE A 291 -12.38 -5.83 2.61
N PHE A 292 -13.02 -6.45 1.64
CA PHE A 292 -14.11 -5.83 0.87
C PHE A 292 -15.44 -6.23 1.50
N ASP A 293 -16.08 -5.30 2.20
CA ASP A 293 -17.47 -5.49 2.67
C ASP A 293 -18.43 -5.18 1.53
N GLU A 294 -19.54 -5.91 1.47
CA GLU A 294 -20.56 -5.79 0.40
C GLU A 294 -19.95 -5.92 -1.02
N ALA A 295 -19.01 -6.84 -1.22
CA ALA A 295 -18.26 -7.01 -2.47
C ALA A 295 -19.14 -7.18 -3.73
N GLN A 296 -20.43 -7.57 -3.58
CA GLN A 296 -21.39 -7.65 -4.68
C GLN A 296 -21.76 -6.28 -5.30
N THR A 297 -21.41 -5.19 -4.63
CA THR A 297 -21.65 -3.83 -5.12
C THR A 297 -20.54 -3.31 -6.05
N LEU A 298 -19.44 -4.06 -6.17
CA LEU A 298 -18.35 -3.72 -7.08
C LEU A 298 -18.84 -3.77 -8.53
N ASP A 299 -18.62 -2.68 -9.26
CA ASP A 299 -19.08 -2.54 -10.62
C ASP A 299 -18.40 -3.56 -11.56
N ALA A 300 -19.19 -4.21 -12.43
CA ALA A 300 -18.71 -5.23 -13.35
C ALA A 300 -17.70 -4.70 -14.39
N GLU A 301 -17.74 -3.40 -14.72
CA GLU A 301 -16.83 -2.79 -15.68
C GLU A 301 -15.38 -2.70 -15.18
N PHE A 302 -15.17 -2.61 -13.85
CA PHE A 302 -13.84 -2.64 -13.24
C PHE A 302 -13.27 -4.04 -13.05
N THR A 303 -14.03 -5.08 -13.37
CA THR A 303 -13.83 -6.42 -12.81
C THR A 303 -12.57 -7.10 -13.32
N ASP A 304 -12.20 -7.00 -14.59
CA ASP A 304 -11.11 -7.82 -15.14
C ASP A 304 -9.71 -7.37 -14.65
N ILE A 305 -9.38 -6.08 -14.77
CA ILE A 305 -8.09 -5.55 -14.30
C ILE A 305 -8.01 -5.60 -12.78
N THR A 306 -9.10 -5.25 -12.11
CA THR A 306 -9.18 -5.25 -10.64
C THR A 306 -9.01 -6.65 -10.07
N ILE A 307 -9.70 -7.65 -10.61
CA ILE A 307 -9.57 -9.05 -10.18
C ILE A 307 -8.14 -9.55 -10.42
N LYS A 308 -7.55 -9.27 -11.57
CA LYS A 308 -6.17 -9.67 -11.88
C LYS A 308 -5.17 -9.01 -10.95
N THR A 309 -5.34 -7.73 -10.65
CA THR A 309 -4.49 -7.00 -9.70
C THR A 309 -4.67 -7.53 -8.29
N MET A 310 -5.91 -7.77 -7.83
CA MET A 310 -6.18 -8.34 -6.52
C MET A 310 -5.65 -9.78 -6.39
N ALA A 311 -5.68 -10.57 -7.47
CA ALA A 311 -5.11 -11.92 -7.46
C ALA A 311 -3.58 -11.93 -7.32
N ALA A 312 -2.88 -10.86 -7.72
CA ALA A 312 -1.44 -10.71 -7.57
C ALA A 312 -1.04 -10.35 -6.12
N LEU A 313 -1.91 -9.67 -5.37
CA LEU A 313 -1.59 -9.20 -4.01
C LEU A 313 -1.19 -10.33 -3.05
N PRO A 314 -1.92 -11.47 -2.92
CA PRO A 314 -1.56 -12.53 -1.99
C PRO A 314 -0.23 -13.21 -2.32
N THR A 315 0.06 -13.38 -3.60
CA THR A 315 1.24 -14.13 -4.07
C THR A 315 2.51 -13.31 -4.06
N GLN A 316 2.43 -12.03 -4.44
CA GLN A 316 3.60 -11.16 -4.59
C GLN A 316 3.81 -10.22 -3.41
N TYR A 317 2.76 -9.81 -2.72
CA TYR A 317 2.82 -8.75 -1.70
C TYR A 317 2.34 -9.18 -0.31
N ARG A 318 2.03 -10.46 -0.12
CA ARG A 318 1.53 -11.02 1.14
C ARG A 318 0.28 -10.28 1.68
N THR A 319 -0.64 -9.96 0.78
CA THR A 319 -1.86 -9.18 1.11
C THR A 319 -3.10 -10.03 0.96
#